data_e041bcf18e1c4eacaad2665ce0988f22
#
_entry.id   e041bcf18e1c4eacaad2665ce0988f22
#
_cell.length_a   1.000
_cell.length_b   1.000
_cell.length_c   1.000
_cell.angle_alpha   90.00
_cell.angle_beta   90.00
_cell.angle_gamma   90.00
#
_symmetry.space_group_name_H-M   'P 1'
#
loop_
_entity.id
_entity.type
_entity.pdbx_description
1 polymer ?
#
loop_
_entity_poly.entity_id
_entity_poly.type
_entity_poly.pdbx_seq_one_letter_code
_entity_poly.pdbx_strand_id
1 'polypeptide(L)'
;MDRLDKLVAQYSDYSRKDVRKLVKEKRIEVNGVPALSFDEKIGEEDLVMLDGEPILRKRRILAVLNKPMGFVTSTEDPRDRTVMELVPKEWMKMGVYPVGRLDKDTEGLLIFTNDGALAHCLISPKNGIEKEYYVEHTGSVKKEDIAAFKAGMVLDDETLKPALLIPMDEGKSRVVVTEGKYHQVRR
;
A
#
# COMPACT_ATOMS: atom_id res chain seq x y z
N MET A 1 18.52 8.09 0.61
CA MET A 1 19.16 8.78 1.78
C MET A 1 18.08 9.45 2.59
N ASP A 2 17.95 9.10 3.85
CA ASP A 2 17.03 9.73 4.80
C ASP A 2 17.79 10.73 5.70
N ARG A 3 17.03 11.64 6.33
CA ARG A 3 17.62 12.49 7.38
C ARG A 3 17.69 11.71 8.68
N LEU A 4 18.76 11.92 9.46
CA LEU A 4 18.98 11.26 10.74
C LEU A 4 17.78 11.42 11.69
N ASP A 5 17.24 12.65 11.82
CA ASP A 5 16.09 12.93 12.70
C ASP A 5 14.83 12.15 12.29
N LYS A 6 14.59 12.00 10.98
CA LYS A 6 13.48 11.21 10.46
C LYS A 6 13.70 9.73 10.72
N LEU A 7 14.91 9.23 10.48
CA LEU A 7 15.24 7.82 10.66
C LEU A 7 15.11 7.40 12.13
N VAL A 8 15.73 8.14 13.05
CA VAL A 8 15.66 7.82 14.48
C VAL A 8 14.22 7.88 14.99
N ALA A 9 13.46 8.91 14.63
CA ALA A 9 12.06 9.02 15.05
C ALA A 9 11.14 7.94 14.46
N GLN A 10 11.53 7.36 13.33
CA GLN A 10 10.76 6.28 12.68
C GLN A 10 10.99 4.92 13.34
N TYR A 11 12.17 4.70 13.91
CA TYR A 11 12.60 3.37 14.39
C TYR A 11 12.95 3.35 15.90
N SER A 12 12.56 4.40 16.63
CA SER A 12 12.69 4.48 18.09
C SER A 12 11.49 5.20 18.71
N ASP A 13 11.40 5.26 20.02
CA ASP A 13 10.33 5.93 20.76
C ASP A 13 10.54 7.47 20.87
N TYR A 14 11.56 8.02 20.20
CA TYR A 14 11.89 9.44 20.25
C TYR A 14 11.25 10.21 19.11
N SER A 15 10.73 11.41 19.42
CA SER A 15 10.25 12.35 18.40
C SER A 15 11.42 13.03 17.66
N ARG A 16 11.15 13.59 16.47
CA ARG A 16 12.16 14.37 15.72
C ARG A 16 12.74 15.57 16.52
N LYS A 17 11.99 16.09 17.50
CA LYS A 17 12.50 17.14 18.40
C LYS A 17 13.51 16.58 19.39
N ASP A 18 13.25 15.39 19.90
CA ASP A 18 14.12 14.72 20.85
C ASP A 18 15.46 14.35 20.21
N VAL A 19 15.47 13.96 18.93
CA VAL A 19 16.69 13.62 18.19
C VAL A 19 17.71 14.77 18.21
N ARG A 20 17.26 16.02 18.15
CA ARG A 20 18.16 17.18 18.24
C ARG A 20 18.91 17.24 19.59
N LYS A 21 18.23 16.84 20.67
CA LYS A 21 18.82 16.76 21.99
C LYS A 21 19.78 15.59 22.09
N LEU A 22 19.36 14.43 21.59
CA LEU A 22 20.19 13.20 21.56
C LEU A 22 21.51 13.40 20.81
N VAL A 23 21.50 14.12 19.69
CA VAL A 23 22.72 14.46 18.93
C VAL A 23 23.64 15.38 19.76
N LYS A 24 23.09 16.42 20.42
CA LYS A 24 23.87 17.30 21.31
C LYS A 24 24.49 16.54 22.48
N GLU A 25 23.80 15.53 23.00
CA GLU A 25 24.25 14.68 24.09
C GLU A 25 25.22 13.57 23.61
N LYS A 26 25.54 13.49 22.31
CA LYS A 26 26.40 12.49 21.68
C LYS A 26 25.89 11.04 21.89
N ARG A 27 24.59 10.86 22.02
CA ARG A 27 23.94 9.56 22.22
C ARG A 27 23.66 8.82 20.91
N ILE A 28 23.82 9.51 19.76
CA ILE A 28 23.62 8.93 18.45
C ILE A 28 24.98 8.88 17.74
N GLU A 29 25.31 7.72 17.21
CA GLU A 29 26.50 7.49 16.39
C GLU A 29 26.08 7.03 14.99
N VAL A 30 26.87 7.44 14.00
CA VAL A 30 26.76 6.97 12.61
C VAL A 30 28.11 6.36 12.24
N ASN A 31 28.11 5.07 11.88
CA ASN A 31 29.32 4.30 11.56
C ASN A 31 30.41 4.37 12.67
N GLY A 32 29.98 4.39 13.94
CA GLY A 32 30.88 4.43 15.09
C GLY A 32 31.41 5.83 15.43
N VAL A 33 30.91 6.89 14.79
CA VAL A 33 31.28 8.27 15.06
C VAL A 33 30.05 9.04 15.56
N PRO A 34 30.16 9.83 16.65
CA PRO A 34 29.04 10.65 17.11
C PRO A 34 28.50 11.55 16.01
N ALA A 35 27.20 11.53 15.81
CA ALA A 35 26.53 12.33 14.78
C ALA A 35 26.75 13.83 15.02
N LEU A 36 27.09 14.56 13.97
CA LEU A 36 27.39 15.99 14.04
C LEU A 36 26.14 16.87 13.92
N SER A 37 25.14 16.38 13.18
CA SER A 37 23.89 17.11 12.98
C SER A 37 22.68 16.17 12.92
N PHE A 38 21.54 16.66 13.43
CA PHE A 38 20.25 15.94 13.37
C PHE A 38 19.69 15.81 11.95
N ASP A 39 20.14 16.63 11.00
CA ASP A 39 19.71 16.59 9.59
C ASP A 39 20.73 15.93 8.65
N GLU A 40 21.73 15.29 9.22
CA GLU A 40 22.70 14.49 8.51
C GLU A 40 22.01 13.47 7.57
N LYS A 41 22.58 13.28 6.38
CA LYS A 41 22.04 12.36 5.39
C LYS A 41 22.61 10.97 5.62
N ILE A 42 21.72 10.04 5.89
CA ILE A 42 22.03 8.66 6.22
C ILE A 42 21.73 7.76 5.01
N GLY A 43 22.74 7.05 4.54
CA GLY A 43 22.63 6.06 3.47
C GLY A 43 21.94 4.77 3.95
N GLU A 44 21.67 3.85 3.02
CA GLU A 44 21.00 2.58 3.38
C GLU A 44 21.93 1.66 4.19
N GLU A 45 23.22 1.68 3.91
CA GLU A 45 24.24 0.84 4.54
C GLU A 45 24.83 1.46 5.82
N ASP A 46 24.52 2.74 6.12
CA ASP A 46 25.07 3.38 7.32
C ASP A 46 24.50 2.76 8.60
N LEU A 47 25.35 2.37 9.52
CA LEU A 47 25.00 1.88 10.84
C LEU A 47 24.70 3.07 11.77
N VAL A 48 23.47 3.18 12.24
CA VAL A 48 23.08 4.18 13.23
C VAL A 48 22.89 3.50 14.58
N MET A 49 23.56 4.00 15.61
CA MET A 49 23.47 3.54 16.98
C MET A 49 22.79 4.60 17.84
N LEU A 50 21.98 4.19 18.79
CA LEU A 50 21.39 5.03 19.83
C LEU A 50 21.70 4.39 21.18
N ASP A 51 22.40 5.12 22.05
CA ASP A 51 22.83 4.63 23.37
C ASP A 51 23.62 3.31 23.30
N GLY A 52 24.40 3.09 22.25
CA GLY A 52 25.15 1.87 22.04
C GLY A 52 24.36 0.72 21.42
N GLU A 53 23.07 0.89 21.18
CA GLU A 53 22.21 -0.12 20.54
C GLU A 53 21.93 0.26 19.06
N PRO A 54 21.98 -0.71 18.13
CA PRO A 54 21.74 -0.43 16.72
C PRO A 54 20.27 -0.11 16.45
N ILE A 55 20.03 1.00 15.74
CA ILE A 55 18.71 1.27 15.17
C ILE A 55 18.51 0.36 13.96
N LEU A 56 17.78 -0.73 14.18
CA LEU A 56 17.45 -1.68 13.13
C LEU A 56 16.38 -1.09 12.21
N ARG A 57 16.79 -0.69 11.01
CA ARG A 57 15.86 -0.28 9.96
C ARG A 57 14.98 -1.47 9.59
N LYS A 58 13.66 -1.28 9.61
CA LYS A 58 12.77 -2.32 9.12
C LYS A 58 13.10 -2.56 7.64
N ARG A 59 13.47 -3.79 7.30
CA ARG A 59 13.66 -4.19 5.91
C ARG A 59 12.41 -3.83 5.12
N ARG A 60 12.57 -3.10 4.01
CA ARG A 60 11.46 -2.83 3.10
C ARG A 60 11.01 -4.14 2.47
N ILE A 61 9.73 -4.38 2.56
CA ILE A 61 9.08 -5.56 1.96
C ILE A 61 8.15 -5.05 0.87
N LEU A 62 8.28 -5.64 -0.29
CA LEU A 62 7.33 -5.55 -1.39
C LEU A 62 7.06 -6.97 -1.86
N ALA A 63 5.83 -7.39 -1.75
CA ALA A 63 5.41 -8.72 -2.12
C ALA A 63 4.09 -8.69 -2.88
N VAL A 64 3.87 -9.72 -3.68
CA VAL A 64 2.68 -9.91 -4.50
C VAL A 64 2.03 -11.23 -4.12
N LEU A 65 0.73 -11.20 -3.93
CA LEU A 65 -0.12 -12.36 -3.72
C LEU A 65 -1.12 -12.45 -4.87
N ASN A 66 -1.30 -13.65 -5.44
CA ASN A 66 -2.54 -13.97 -6.13
C ASN A 66 -3.57 -14.32 -5.05
N LYS A 67 -4.39 -13.34 -4.66
CA LYS A 67 -5.35 -13.50 -3.56
C LYS A 67 -6.41 -14.53 -3.96
N PRO A 68 -6.60 -15.59 -3.18
CA PRO A 68 -7.71 -16.52 -3.40
C PRO A 68 -9.04 -15.96 -2.89
N MET A 69 -10.15 -16.53 -3.32
CA MET A 69 -11.47 -16.29 -2.73
C MET A 69 -11.50 -16.68 -1.24
N GLY A 70 -12.46 -16.12 -0.50
CA GLY A 70 -12.73 -16.47 0.89
C GLY A 70 -11.97 -15.66 1.94
N PHE A 71 -11.07 -14.77 1.52
CA PHE A 71 -10.32 -13.90 2.42
C PHE A 71 -10.70 -12.44 2.20
N VAL A 72 -10.97 -11.73 3.29
CA VAL A 72 -11.14 -10.27 3.24
C VAL A 72 -9.79 -9.56 3.21
N THR A 73 -9.72 -8.44 2.49
CA THR A 73 -8.51 -7.61 2.46
C THR A 73 -8.54 -6.64 3.64
N SER A 74 -8.11 -7.14 4.78
CA SER A 74 -7.97 -6.39 6.03
C SER A 74 -6.76 -6.91 6.81
N THR A 75 -6.21 -6.10 7.69
CA THR A 75 -5.19 -6.52 8.66
C THR A 75 -5.80 -7.36 9.78
N GLU A 76 -7.04 -7.07 10.15
CA GLU A 76 -7.80 -7.78 11.17
C GLU A 76 -9.29 -7.77 10.80
N ASP A 77 -10.00 -8.84 11.11
CA ASP A 77 -11.45 -8.93 10.98
C ASP A 77 -12.00 -9.90 12.04
N PRO A 78 -13.07 -9.54 12.77
CA PRO A 78 -13.61 -10.36 13.85
C PRO A 78 -14.45 -11.54 13.36
N ARG A 79 -14.84 -11.59 12.09
CA ARG A 79 -15.79 -12.58 11.54
C ARG A 79 -15.19 -13.41 10.43
N ASP A 80 -14.33 -12.78 9.63
CA ASP A 80 -13.82 -13.36 8.39
C ASP A 80 -12.30 -13.57 8.44
N ARG A 81 -11.85 -14.58 7.72
CA ARG A 81 -10.43 -14.83 7.49
C ARG A 81 -9.83 -13.66 6.69
N THR A 82 -8.66 -13.20 7.11
CA THR A 82 -8.00 -12.08 6.43
C THR A 82 -6.84 -12.55 5.55
N VAL A 83 -6.49 -11.74 4.58
CA VAL A 83 -5.30 -11.96 3.73
C VAL A 83 -3.99 -12.02 4.53
N MET A 84 -4.00 -11.54 5.78
CA MET A 84 -2.83 -11.61 6.66
C MET A 84 -2.50 -13.04 7.10
N GLU A 85 -3.46 -13.97 7.05
CA GLU A 85 -3.20 -15.39 7.31
C GLU A 85 -2.33 -16.04 6.22
N LEU A 86 -2.26 -15.41 5.04
CA LEU A 86 -1.51 -15.90 3.87
C LEU A 86 -0.08 -15.33 3.80
N VAL A 87 0.28 -14.41 4.71
CA VAL A 87 1.62 -13.82 4.76
C VAL A 87 2.47 -14.42 5.87
N PRO A 88 3.80 -14.47 5.71
CA PRO A 88 4.70 -14.92 6.76
C PRO A 88 4.53 -14.09 8.06
N LYS A 89 4.52 -14.77 9.20
CA LYS A 89 4.35 -14.11 10.53
C LYS A 89 5.42 -13.06 10.81
N GLU A 90 6.63 -13.27 10.30
CA GLU A 90 7.75 -12.33 10.42
C GLU A 90 7.42 -10.99 9.73
N TRP A 91 6.71 -11.02 8.61
CA TRP A 91 6.32 -9.81 7.88
C TRP A 91 5.26 -9.01 8.65
N MET A 92 4.37 -9.70 9.37
CA MET A 92 3.40 -9.03 10.24
C MET A 92 4.11 -8.21 11.33
N LYS A 93 5.16 -8.78 11.95
CA LYS A 93 6.00 -8.08 12.94
C LYS A 93 6.75 -6.89 12.32
N MET A 94 7.06 -6.94 11.03
CA MET A 94 7.68 -5.84 10.29
C MET A 94 6.67 -4.78 9.83
N GLY A 95 5.38 -4.93 10.17
CA GLY A 95 4.34 -3.97 9.85
C GLY A 95 3.93 -4.00 8.38
N VAL A 96 3.99 -5.15 7.72
CA VAL A 96 3.49 -5.34 6.36
C VAL A 96 1.96 -5.36 6.37
N TYR A 97 1.36 -4.71 5.38
CA TYR A 97 -0.09 -4.64 5.19
C TYR A 97 -0.45 -4.67 3.70
N PRO A 98 -1.69 -5.04 3.34
CA PRO A 98 -2.14 -5.07 1.95
C PRO A 98 -2.31 -3.66 1.38
N VAL A 99 -1.93 -3.47 0.12
CA VAL A 99 -2.05 -2.21 -0.63
C VAL A 99 -3.29 -2.24 -1.50
N GLY A 100 -4.29 -1.48 -1.12
CA GLY A 100 -5.62 -1.54 -1.73
C GLY A 100 -6.45 -2.70 -1.17
N ARG A 101 -7.59 -2.93 -1.79
CA ARG A 101 -8.55 -3.94 -1.32
C ARG A 101 -9.19 -4.66 -2.50
N LEU A 102 -9.29 -5.97 -2.39
CA LEU A 102 -10.16 -6.83 -3.20
C LEU A 102 -11.26 -7.38 -2.28
N ASP A 103 -12.44 -7.58 -2.83
CA ASP A 103 -13.56 -8.16 -2.11
C ASP A 103 -13.27 -9.62 -1.71
N LYS A 104 -14.04 -10.17 -0.78
CA LYS A 104 -13.84 -11.52 -0.26
C LYS A 104 -13.90 -12.59 -1.35
N ASP A 105 -14.78 -12.39 -2.32
CA ASP A 105 -15.03 -13.27 -3.45
C ASP A 105 -14.31 -12.85 -4.74
N THR A 106 -13.42 -11.87 -4.68
CA THR A 106 -12.55 -11.45 -5.78
C THR A 106 -11.18 -12.11 -5.65
N GLU A 107 -10.67 -12.65 -6.74
CA GLU A 107 -9.32 -13.20 -6.85
C GLU A 107 -8.39 -12.22 -7.57
N GLY A 108 -7.09 -12.41 -7.42
CA GLY A 108 -6.10 -11.75 -8.25
C GLY A 108 -5.02 -10.99 -7.48
N LEU A 109 -4.40 -10.04 -8.17
CA LEU A 109 -3.22 -9.32 -7.70
C LEU A 109 -3.49 -8.47 -6.47
N LEU A 110 -2.83 -8.81 -5.37
CA LEU A 110 -2.79 -8.00 -4.16
C LEU A 110 -1.33 -7.77 -3.76
N ILE A 111 -0.97 -6.50 -3.58
CA ILE A 111 0.37 -6.09 -3.16
C ILE A 111 0.41 -5.97 -1.64
N PHE A 112 1.53 -6.36 -1.03
CA PHE A 112 1.84 -6.17 0.37
C PHE A 112 3.12 -5.37 0.54
N THR A 113 3.13 -4.41 1.45
CA THR A 113 4.34 -3.65 1.77
C THR A 113 4.27 -3.07 3.19
N ASN A 114 5.42 -2.70 3.73
CA ASN A 114 5.56 -1.86 4.91
C ASN A 114 6.06 -0.44 4.55
N ASP A 115 6.14 -0.11 3.25
CA ASP A 115 6.47 1.22 2.75
C ASP A 115 5.18 2.02 2.50
N GLY A 116 4.83 2.89 3.45
CA GLY A 116 3.62 3.72 3.37
C GLY A 116 3.63 4.71 2.19
N ALA A 117 4.80 5.19 1.77
CA ALA A 117 4.91 6.09 0.63
C ALA A 117 4.59 5.36 -0.69
N LEU A 118 5.14 4.16 -0.85
CA LEU A 118 4.82 3.29 -1.99
C LEU A 118 3.33 2.92 -2.00
N ALA A 119 2.79 2.47 -0.87
CA ALA A 119 1.37 2.13 -0.76
C ALA A 119 0.48 3.31 -1.16
N HIS A 120 0.73 4.50 -0.60
CA HIS A 120 -0.01 5.70 -0.96
C HIS A 120 0.11 6.06 -2.45
N CYS A 121 1.30 5.91 -3.03
CA CYS A 121 1.52 6.12 -4.47
C CYS A 121 0.63 5.21 -5.32
N LEU A 122 0.52 3.93 -4.96
CA LEU A 122 -0.23 2.93 -5.72
C LEU A 122 -1.75 3.07 -5.60
N ILE A 123 -2.27 3.45 -4.41
CA ILE A 123 -3.72 3.50 -4.18
C ILE A 123 -4.35 4.87 -4.41
N SER A 124 -3.57 5.94 -4.38
CA SER A 124 -4.10 7.30 -4.49
C SER A 124 -4.75 7.55 -5.86
N PRO A 125 -6.04 7.93 -5.92
CA PRO A 125 -6.72 8.23 -7.18
C PRO A 125 -6.13 9.42 -7.95
N LYS A 126 -5.28 10.22 -7.28
CA LYS A 126 -4.57 11.36 -7.90
C LYS A 126 -3.45 10.89 -8.84
N ASN A 127 -2.89 9.73 -8.59
CA ASN A 127 -1.77 9.19 -9.37
C ASN A 127 -2.23 8.44 -10.63
N GLY A 128 -3.53 8.21 -10.79
CA GLY A 128 -4.10 7.61 -11.99
C GLY A 128 -3.61 6.18 -12.29
N ILE A 129 -3.15 5.45 -11.26
CA ILE A 129 -2.70 4.07 -11.46
C ILE A 129 -3.88 3.21 -11.88
N GLU A 130 -3.76 2.62 -13.05
CA GLU A 130 -4.79 1.75 -13.62
C GLU A 130 -4.86 0.43 -12.87
N LYS A 131 -6.09 -0.05 -12.68
CA LYS A 131 -6.43 -1.35 -12.15
C LYS A 131 -7.32 -2.04 -13.16
N GLU A 132 -6.83 -3.12 -13.70
CA GLU A 132 -7.57 -3.93 -14.68
C GLU A 132 -8.21 -5.14 -13.99
N TYR A 133 -9.47 -5.35 -14.31
CA TYR A 133 -10.28 -6.47 -13.82
C TYR A 133 -10.80 -7.27 -15.00
N TYR A 134 -10.67 -8.58 -14.90
CA TYR A 134 -11.43 -9.53 -15.71
C TYR A 134 -12.76 -9.75 -15.00
N VAL A 135 -13.86 -9.54 -15.71
CA VAL A 135 -15.20 -9.57 -15.15
C VAL A 135 -16.06 -10.58 -15.91
N GLU A 136 -16.68 -11.47 -15.16
CA GLU A 136 -17.76 -12.33 -15.66
C GLU A 136 -19.11 -11.72 -15.26
N HIS A 137 -20.01 -11.57 -16.21
CA HIS A 137 -21.30 -10.92 -16.02
C HIS A 137 -22.41 -11.61 -16.81
N THR A 138 -23.67 -11.34 -16.48
CA THR A 138 -24.82 -11.78 -17.25
C THR A 138 -25.14 -10.77 -18.36
N GLY A 139 -25.63 -11.26 -19.48
CA GLY A 139 -26.01 -10.44 -20.62
C GLY A 139 -24.82 -10.00 -21.50
N SER A 140 -25.11 -9.22 -22.52
CA SER A 140 -24.15 -8.70 -23.48
C SER A 140 -23.90 -7.21 -23.27
N VAL A 141 -22.64 -6.80 -23.38
CA VAL A 141 -22.24 -5.39 -23.35
C VAL A 141 -22.68 -4.69 -24.62
N LYS A 142 -23.38 -3.57 -24.48
CA LYS A 142 -23.85 -2.72 -25.59
C LYS A 142 -22.91 -1.53 -25.79
N LYS A 143 -23.05 -0.85 -26.93
CA LYS A 143 -22.26 0.37 -27.22
C LYS A 143 -22.55 1.51 -26.24
N GLU A 144 -23.79 1.56 -25.74
CA GLU A 144 -24.24 2.55 -24.75
C GLU A 144 -23.52 2.34 -23.42
N ASP A 145 -23.31 1.08 -23.01
CA ASP A 145 -22.59 0.75 -21.77
C ASP A 145 -21.13 1.20 -21.85
N ILE A 146 -20.47 0.94 -23.00
CA ILE A 146 -19.08 1.41 -23.23
C ILE A 146 -19.00 2.92 -23.19
N ALA A 147 -19.97 3.62 -23.78
CA ALA A 147 -20.04 5.07 -23.75
C ALA A 147 -20.26 5.61 -22.33
N ALA A 148 -21.11 4.96 -21.54
CA ALA A 148 -21.38 5.32 -20.15
C ALA A 148 -20.13 5.18 -19.27
N PHE A 149 -19.41 4.07 -19.37
CA PHE A 149 -18.14 3.85 -18.66
C PHE A 149 -17.11 4.94 -19.01
N LYS A 150 -16.97 5.25 -20.31
CA LYS A 150 -16.05 6.29 -20.80
C LYS A 150 -16.42 7.70 -20.34
N ALA A 151 -17.69 8.00 -20.16
CA ALA A 151 -18.17 9.28 -19.68
C ALA A 151 -18.02 9.44 -18.15
N GLY A 152 -17.96 8.34 -17.43
CA GLY A 152 -18.12 8.28 -15.97
C GLY A 152 -19.57 8.09 -15.59
N MET A 153 -19.84 7.03 -14.85
CA MET A 153 -21.19 6.64 -14.44
C MET A 153 -21.55 7.25 -13.08
N VAL A 154 -22.83 7.36 -12.82
CA VAL A 154 -23.34 7.63 -11.47
C VAL A 154 -23.87 6.31 -10.91
N LEU A 155 -23.34 5.87 -9.77
CA LEU A 155 -23.80 4.72 -9.02
C LEU A 155 -24.13 5.15 -7.60
N ASP A 156 -25.37 4.90 -7.17
CA ASP A 156 -25.84 5.22 -5.81
C ASP A 156 -25.50 6.67 -5.41
N ASP A 157 -25.83 7.64 -6.27
CA ASP A 157 -25.56 9.08 -6.12
C ASP A 157 -24.07 9.47 -6.11
N GLU A 158 -23.17 8.52 -6.39
CA GLU A 158 -21.74 8.76 -6.50
C GLU A 158 -21.27 8.81 -7.96
N THR A 159 -20.68 9.93 -8.38
CA THR A 159 -20.09 10.07 -9.71
C THR A 159 -18.73 9.36 -9.75
N LEU A 160 -18.61 8.38 -10.61
CA LEU A 160 -17.37 7.64 -10.86
C LEU A 160 -16.51 8.36 -11.91
N LYS A 161 -15.20 8.15 -11.83
CA LYS A 161 -14.29 8.59 -12.89
C LYS A 161 -14.52 7.81 -14.18
N PRO A 162 -14.19 8.41 -15.34
CA PRO A 162 -14.12 7.67 -16.60
C PRO A 162 -13.33 6.37 -16.47
N ALA A 163 -13.86 5.31 -17.05
CA ALA A 163 -13.29 3.98 -17.04
C ALA A 163 -13.36 3.35 -18.44
N LEU A 164 -12.61 2.27 -18.65
CA LEU A 164 -12.69 1.51 -19.90
C LEU A 164 -13.47 0.21 -19.64
N LEU A 165 -14.44 -0.04 -20.49
CA LEU A 165 -15.14 -1.32 -20.59
C LEU A 165 -14.79 -1.92 -21.94
N ILE A 166 -14.15 -3.08 -21.94
CA ILE A 166 -13.66 -3.77 -23.13
C ILE A 166 -14.37 -5.12 -23.18
N PRO A 167 -15.38 -5.28 -24.05
CA PRO A 167 -16.04 -6.56 -24.25
C PRO A 167 -15.05 -7.61 -24.75
N MET A 168 -15.22 -8.82 -24.27
CA MET A 168 -14.48 -10.01 -24.73
C MET A 168 -15.47 -11.01 -25.32
N ASP A 169 -15.47 -12.24 -24.81
CA ASP A 169 -16.48 -13.23 -25.17
C ASP A 169 -17.83 -12.93 -24.49
N GLU A 170 -18.87 -13.70 -24.85
CA GLU A 170 -20.18 -13.57 -24.23
C GLU A 170 -20.08 -13.71 -22.69
N GLY A 171 -20.66 -12.74 -21.97
CA GLY A 171 -20.63 -12.70 -20.52
C GLY A 171 -19.26 -12.35 -19.91
N LYS A 172 -18.31 -11.85 -20.70
CA LYS A 172 -16.95 -11.55 -20.24
C LYS A 172 -16.47 -10.19 -20.73
N SER A 173 -15.80 -9.45 -19.85
CA SER A 173 -15.26 -8.13 -20.17
C SER A 173 -14.00 -7.85 -19.36
N ARG A 174 -13.19 -6.91 -19.85
CA ARG A 174 -12.15 -6.24 -19.05
C ARG A 174 -12.65 -4.87 -18.67
N VAL A 175 -12.45 -4.51 -17.40
CA VAL A 175 -12.77 -3.19 -16.86
C VAL A 175 -11.49 -2.57 -16.32
N VAL A 176 -11.13 -1.36 -16.79
CA VAL A 176 -9.97 -0.63 -16.32
C VAL A 176 -10.43 0.65 -15.62
N VAL A 177 -10.03 0.79 -14.34
CA VAL A 177 -10.37 1.94 -13.50
C VAL A 177 -9.12 2.58 -12.92
N THR A 178 -9.16 3.90 -12.65
CA THR A 178 -8.06 4.64 -12.00
C THR A 178 -8.37 5.05 -10.57
N GLU A 179 -9.48 4.58 -10.05
CA GLU A 179 -9.93 4.78 -8.67
C GLU A 179 -10.34 3.44 -8.02
N GLY A 180 -10.93 3.44 -6.85
CA GLY A 180 -11.37 2.22 -6.17
C GLY A 180 -12.46 2.57 -5.16
N LYS A 181 -13.68 2.81 -5.65
CA LYS A 181 -14.84 3.01 -4.81
C LYS A 181 -15.36 1.68 -4.26
N TYR A 182 -16.17 1.75 -3.23
CA TYR A 182 -16.75 0.57 -2.60
C TYR A 182 -17.48 -0.30 -3.61
N HIS A 183 -17.03 -1.56 -3.76
CA HIS A 183 -17.56 -2.54 -4.72
C HIS A 183 -17.76 -2.00 -6.16
N GLN A 184 -16.93 -1.05 -6.61
CA GLN A 184 -17.15 -0.29 -7.85
C GLN A 184 -17.35 -1.18 -9.07
N VAL A 185 -16.47 -2.16 -9.29
CA VAL A 185 -16.57 -3.06 -10.45
C VAL A 185 -17.72 -4.07 -10.30
N ARG A 186 -18.07 -4.41 -9.07
CA ARG A 186 -19.13 -5.38 -8.77
C ARG A 186 -20.54 -4.79 -8.95
N ARG A 187 -20.73 -3.53 -8.57
CA ARG A 187 -22.01 -2.80 -8.79
C ARG A 187 -22.26 -2.50 -10.25
#